data_5ce7d5ef2cafbb3991f1262041df8b96
#
_entry.id   5ce7d5ef2cafbb3991f1262041df8b96
#
_cell.length_a   1.000
_cell.length_b   1.000
_cell.length_c   1.000
_cell.angle_alpha   90.00
_cell.angle_beta   90.00
_cell.angle_gamma   90.00
#
_symmetry.space_group_name_H-M   'P 1'
#
loop_
_entity.id
_entity.type
_entity.pdbx_description
1 polymer ?
#
loop_
_entity_poly.entity_id
_entity_poly.type
_entity_poly.pdbx_seq_one_letter_code
_entity_poly.pdbx_strand_id
1 'polypeptide(L)'
;MNVVHERDADWFRSIYARHYQDVVRYGVRRLGGTAAAEELAQEVFLVAWRRRWEVPARTLPWLYGVGRRLLANHWRAERAAPPALELGDVPAADRHDGIARLVDVRTALARLSDDDQEILRLVGWEQLSMSEAALVLGCGTATAKVRLHLARRRLTALLREQPAAAPVRIGGTR
;
A
#
# COMPACT_ATOMS: atom_id res chain seq x y z
N MET A 1 -38.35 -7.67 10.64
CA MET A 1 -38.29 -7.57 9.17
C MET A 1 -36.80 -7.33 8.83
N ASN A 2 -36.09 -8.40 8.44
CA ASN A 2 -34.72 -8.25 7.97
C ASN A 2 -34.78 -7.59 6.57
N VAL A 3 -34.40 -6.34 6.50
CA VAL A 3 -34.09 -5.70 5.22
C VAL A 3 -32.82 -6.38 4.72
N VAL A 4 -32.99 -7.41 3.89
CA VAL A 4 -31.87 -7.91 3.08
C VAL A 4 -31.49 -6.73 2.19
N HIS A 5 -30.39 -6.06 2.51
CA HIS A 5 -29.83 -5.02 1.64
C HIS A 5 -29.48 -5.73 0.33
N GLU A 6 -30.33 -5.55 -0.67
CA GLU A 6 -30.04 -6.03 -2.03
C GLU A 6 -28.71 -5.42 -2.45
N ARG A 7 -27.72 -6.28 -2.69
CA ARG A 7 -26.40 -5.86 -3.19
C ARG A 7 -26.47 -5.77 -4.70
N ASP A 8 -27.27 -4.82 -5.13
CA ASP A 8 -27.55 -4.47 -6.51
C ASP A 8 -26.56 -3.43 -7.08
N ALA A 9 -26.91 -2.87 -8.22
CA ALA A 9 -26.09 -1.84 -8.87
C ALA A 9 -26.00 -0.55 -8.04
N ASP A 10 -27.02 -0.21 -7.24
CA ASP A 10 -27.01 1.00 -6.40
C ASP A 10 -26.07 0.83 -5.21
N TRP A 11 -26.11 -0.33 -4.56
CA TRP A 11 -25.13 -0.67 -3.55
C TRP A 11 -23.71 -0.61 -4.12
N PHE A 12 -23.48 -1.18 -5.31
CA PHE A 12 -22.14 -1.17 -5.93
C PHE A 12 -21.68 0.24 -6.24
N ARG A 13 -22.55 1.09 -6.83
CA ARG A 13 -22.22 2.50 -7.09
C ARG A 13 -21.84 3.23 -5.81
N SER A 14 -22.51 2.94 -4.69
CA SER A 14 -22.23 3.58 -3.41
C SER A 14 -20.85 3.21 -2.85
N ILE A 15 -20.46 1.93 -2.88
CA ILE A 15 -19.14 1.51 -2.42
C ILE A 15 -18.03 1.98 -3.36
N TYR A 16 -18.28 1.98 -4.68
CA TYR A 16 -17.36 2.49 -5.67
C TYR A 16 -17.09 3.98 -5.45
N ALA A 17 -18.13 4.81 -5.40
CA ALA A 17 -18.00 6.25 -5.17
C ALA A 17 -17.27 6.57 -3.85
N ARG A 18 -17.52 5.78 -2.80
CA ARG A 18 -16.94 5.99 -1.47
C ARG A 18 -15.47 5.60 -1.39
N HIS A 19 -15.05 4.51 -2.04
CA HIS A 19 -13.77 3.86 -1.77
C HIS A 19 -12.81 3.82 -2.97
N TYR A 20 -13.24 4.24 -4.17
CA TYR A 20 -12.39 4.16 -5.37
C TYR A 20 -11.06 4.89 -5.17
N GLN A 21 -11.10 6.13 -4.68
CA GLN A 21 -9.90 6.92 -4.45
C GLN A 21 -8.98 6.34 -3.38
N ASP A 22 -9.54 5.68 -2.36
CA ASP A 22 -8.76 5.01 -1.33
C ASP A 22 -8.00 3.82 -1.92
N VAL A 23 -8.66 3.02 -2.77
CA VAL A 23 -8.05 1.87 -3.45
C VAL A 23 -6.99 2.33 -4.46
N VAL A 24 -7.23 3.41 -5.22
CA VAL A 24 -6.21 3.99 -6.12
C VAL A 24 -4.99 4.45 -5.31
N ARG A 25 -5.18 5.22 -4.23
CA ARG A 25 -4.05 5.64 -3.36
C ARG A 25 -3.29 4.46 -2.78
N TYR A 26 -4.00 3.41 -2.39
CA TYR A 26 -3.40 2.15 -1.96
C TYR A 26 -2.50 1.55 -3.05
N GLY A 27 -2.98 1.52 -4.30
CA GLY A 27 -2.24 1.04 -5.47
C GLY A 27 -1.00 1.89 -5.78
N VAL A 28 -1.15 3.22 -5.83
CA VAL A 28 -0.04 4.16 -6.12
C VAL A 28 1.13 3.95 -5.15
N ARG A 29 0.85 3.77 -3.86
CA ARG A 29 1.90 3.54 -2.85
C ARG A 29 2.66 2.23 -3.03
N ARG A 30 2.13 1.27 -3.78
CA ARG A 30 2.72 -0.06 -3.98
C ARG A 30 3.29 -0.25 -5.38
N LEU A 31 2.70 0.37 -6.38
CA LEU A 31 3.07 0.24 -7.80
C LEU A 31 3.87 1.44 -8.31
N GLY A 32 3.85 2.57 -7.60
CA GLY A 32 4.59 3.77 -7.97
C GLY A 32 4.00 4.57 -9.14
N GLY A 33 2.95 4.07 -9.81
CA GLY A 33 2.31 4.72 -10.96
C GLY A 33 0.79 4.80 -10.84
N THR A 34 0.20 5.89 -11.37
CA THR A 34 -1.25 6.12 -11.30
C THR A 34 -2.01 5.15 -12.21
N ALA A 35 -1.54 4.94 -13.45
CA ALA A 35 -2.21 4.05 -14.41
C ALA A 35 -2.32 2.62 -13.87
N ALA A 36 -1.21 2.03 -13.40
CA ALA A 36 -1.22 0.69 -12.81
C ALA A 36 -2.09 0.61 -11.54
N ALA A 37 -2.16 1.70 -10.76
CA ALA A 37 -3.02 1.75 -9.58
C ALA A 37 -4.51 1.82 -9.93
N GLU A 38 -4.87 2.50 -11.02
CA GLU A 38 -6.24 2.55 -11.54
C GLU A 38 -6.66 1.19 -12.10
N GLU A 39 -5.79 0.51 -12.82
CA GLU A 39 -6.02 -0.88 -13.29
C GLU A 39 -6.26 -1.81 -12.10
N LEU A 40 -5.40 -1.77 -11.07
CA LEU A 40 -5.60 -2.52 -9.85
C LEU A 40 -6.94 -2.20 -9.20
N ALA A 41 -7.33 -0.93 -9.12
CA ALA A 41 -8.60 -0.53 -8.53
C ALA A 41 -9.78 -1.11 -9.33
N GLN A 42 -9.74 -1.09 -10.66
CA GLN A 42 -10.77 -1.70 -11.51
C GLN A 42 -10.90 -3.21 -11.23
N GLU A 43 -9.78 -3.93 -11.13
CA GLU A 43 -9.81 -5.35 -10.80
C GLU A 43 -10.37 -5.62 -9.40
N VAL A 44 -9.99 -4.82 -8.40
CA VAL A 44 -10.52 -4.91 -7.03
C VAL A 44 -12.04 -4.75 -7.03
N PHE A 45 -12.57 -3.74 -7.73
CA PHE A 45 -14.00 -3.51 -7.78
C PHE A 45 -14.73 -4.55 -8.64
N LEU A 46 -14.10 -5.11 -9.67
CA LEU A 46 -14.65 -6.23 -10.42
C LEU A 46 -14.81 -7.48 -9.52
N VAL A 47 -13.81 -7.77 -8.68
CA VAL A 47 -13.91 -8.84 -7.67
C VAL A 47 -15.01 -8.51 -6.66
N ALA A 48 -15.13 -7.25 -6.22
CA ALA A 48 -16.16 -6.82 -5.28
C ALA A 48 -17.58 -7.02 -5.87
N TRP A 49 -17.77 -6.74 -7.15
CA TRP A 49 -19.04 -7.01 -7.84
C TRP A 49 -19.35 -8.50 -7.96
N ARG A 50 -18.36 -9.30 -8.39
CA ARG A 50 -18.52 -10.76 -8.52
C ARG A 50 -18.81 -11.44 -7.20
N ARG A 51 -18.17 -10.98 -6.12
CA ARG A 51 -18.28 -11.52 -4.76
C ARG A 51 -19.08 -10.63 -3.82
N ARG A 52 -20.02 -9.85 -4.37
CA ARG A 52 -20.74 -8.83 -3.61
C ARG A 52 -21.42 -9.31 -2.33
N TRP A 53 -21.86 -10.56 -2.33
CA TRP A 53 -22.52 -11.18 -1.17
C TRP A 53 -21.56 -11.50 -0.02
N GLU A 54 -20.27 -11.57 -0.30
CA GLU A 54 -19.20 -11.83 0.68
C GLU A 54 -18.60 -10.55 1.25
N VAL A 55 -18.83 -9.39 0.63
CA VAL A 55 -18.28 -8.12 1.07
C VAL A 55 -18.87 -7.75 2.44
N PRO A 56 -18.05 -7.53 3.49
CA PRO A 56 -18.57 -7.20 4.82
C PRO A 56 -19.07 -5.75 4.90
N ALA A 57 -19.81 -5.41 5.97
CA ALA A 57 -20.23 -4.03 6.22
C ALA A 57 -19.05 -3.05 6.28
N ARG A 58 -17.91 -3.46 6.87
CA ARG A 58 -16.63 -2.75 6.79
C ARG A 58 -15.93 -3.08 5.49
N THR A 59 -16.34 -2.41 4.42
CA THR A 59 -15.95 -2.74 3.05
C THR A 59 -14.48 -2.44 2.76
N LEU A 60 -13.93 -1.32 3.22
CA LEU A 60 -12.59 -0.84 2.81
C LEU A 60 -11.44 -1.81 3.16
N PRO A 61 -11.33 -2.37 4.38
CA PRO A 61 -10.29 -3.36 4.68
C PRO A 61 -10.41 -4.60 3.81
N TRP A 62 -11.62 -5.02 3.46
CA TRP A 62 -11.84 -6.14 2.55
C TRP A 62 -11.33 -5.84 1.13
N LEU A 63 -11.61 -4.64 0.60
CA LEU A 63 -11.08 -4.19 -0.69
C LEU A 63 -9.56 -4.18 -0.71
N TYR A 64 -8.91 -3.69 0.35
CA TYR A 64 -7.45 -3.75 0.48
C TYR A 64 -6.94 -5.20 0.53
N GLY A 65 -7.67 -6.10 1.20
CA GLY A 65 -7.34 -7.53 1.21
C GLY A 65 -7.42 -8.17 -0.18
N VAL A 66 -8.37 -7.75 -1.01
CA VAL A 66 -8.45 -8.15 -2.42
C VAL A 66 -7.27 -7.59 -3.19
N GLY A 67 -7.01 -6.28 -3.07
CA GLY A 67 -5.88 -5.61 -3.74
C GLY A 67 -4.54 -6.27 -3.39
N ARG A 68 -4.31 -6.60 -2.12
CA ARG A 68 -3.09 -7.30 -1.69
C ARG A 68 -2.91 -8.66 -2.38
N ARG A 69 -4.00 -9.43 -2.54
CA ARG A 69 -3.92 -10.73 -3.23
C ARG A 69 -3.64 -10.57 -4.72
N LEU A 70 -4.27 -9.59 -5.36
CA LEU A 70 -4.04 -9.29 -6.79
C LEU A 70 -2.58 -8.87 -7.01
N LEU A 71 -2.03 -7.98 -6.18
CA LEU A 71 -0.63 -7.58 -6.22
C LEU A 71 0.32 -8.75 -6.00
N ALA A 72 0.05 -9.62 -5.02
CA ALA A 72 0.87 -10.79 -4.76
C ALA A 72 0.90 -11.75 -5.96
N ASN A 73 -0.22 -11.89 -6.69
CA ASN A 73 -0.30 -12.69 -7.90
C ASN A 73 0.46 -12.03 -9.05
N HIS A 74 0.33 -10.72 -9.22
CA HIS A 74 1.02 -9.95 -10.23
C HIS A 74 2.55 -10.07 -10.06
N TRP A 75 3.08 -9.78 -8.89
CA TRP A 75 4.52 -9.90 -8.61
C TRP A 75 5.04 -11.34 -8.71
N ARG A 76 4.21 -12.34 -8.42
CA ARG A 76 4.60 -13.75 -8.62
C ARG A 76 4.69 -14.07 -10.11
N ALA A 77 3.77 -13.56 -10.93
CA ALA A 77 3.79 -13.73 -12.37
C ALA A 77 5.00 -13.02 -13.00
N GLU A 78 5.31 -11.80 -12.58
CA GLU A 78 6.50 -11.06 -13.03
C GLU A 78 7.81 -11.78 -12.70
N ARG A 79 7.94 -12.32 -11.48
CA ARG A 79 9.13 -13.10 -11.09
C ARG A 79 9.27 -14.42 -11.87
N ALA A 80 8.17 -14.97 -12.37
CA ALA A 80 8.17 -16.21 -13.17
C ALA A 80 8.39 -15.93 -14.67
N ALA A 81 8.21 -14.69 -15.15
CA ALA A 81 8.44 -14.29 -16.52
C ALA A 81 9.96 -14.20 -16.81
N PRO A 82 10.43 -14.54 -18.03
CA PRO A 82 11.81 -14.26 -18.43
C PRO A 82 12.10 -12.77 -18.30
N PRO A 83 13.35 -12.38 -17.93
CA PRO A 83 13.67 -10.97 -17.76
C PRO A 83 13.45 -10.22 -19.08
N ALA A 84 12.41 -9.42 -19.12
CA ALA A 84 12.24 -8.40 -20.15
C ALA A 84 13.24 -7.28 -19.85
N LEU A 85 13.91 -6.76 -20.89
CA LEU A 85 14.78 -5.60 -20.79
C LEU A 85 13.92 -4.38 -20.43
N GLU A 86 13.75 -4.14 -19.14
CA GLU A 86 13.08 -2.94 -18.64
C GLU A 86 14.06 -1.77 -18.61
N LEU A 87 13.87 -0.87 -19.56
CA LEU A 87 14.29 0.52 -19.42
C LEU A 87 13.23 1.24 -18.57
N GLY A 88 13.32 1.08 -17.26
CA GLY A 88 12.43 1.72 -16.31
C GLY A 88 13.07 3.00 -15.78
N ASP A 89 12.70 4.15 -16.33
CA ASP A 89 12.95 5.45 -15.74
C ASP A 89 12.18 5.58 -14.41
N VAL A 90 12.92 5.56 -13.31
CA VAL A 90 12.37 6.00 -12.01
C VAL A 90 12.39 7.53 -11.99
N PRO A 91 11.24 8.22 -11.92
CA PRO A 91 11.24 9.68 -11.87
C PRO A 91 11.98 10.17 -10.62
N ALA A 92 13.06 10.92 -10.82
CA ALA A 92 13.77 11.62 -9.76
C ALA A 92 12.86 12.72 -9.21
N ALA A 93 12.48 12.63 -7.95
CA ALA A 93 11.69 13.66 -7.27
C ALA A 93 12.59 14.83 -6.89
N ASP A 94 12.15 16.05 -7.24
CA ASP A 94 12.77 17.33 -6.89
C ASP A 94 12.93 17.50 -5.37
N ARG A 95 14.12 18.01 -5.00
CA ARG A 95 14.58 18.09 -3.61
C ARG A 95 14.23 19.42 -2.95
N HIS A 96 13.27 19.36 -2.02
CA HIS A 96 13.14 20.35 -0.93
C HIS A 96 13.34 19.61 0.40
N ASP A 97 13.83 20.26 1.45
CA ASP A 97 14.26 19.62 2.71
C ASP A 97 13.22 18.69 3.38
N GLY A 98 11.93 18.98 3.22
CA GLY A 98 10.87 18.08 3.64
C GLY A 98 10.79 16.80 2.78
N ILE A 99 11.22 16.87 1.54
CA ILE A 99 11.25 15.76 0.56
C ILE A 99 12.44 14.83 0.84
N ALA A 100 13.56 15.35 1.30
CA ALA A 100 14.73 14.55 1.64
C ALA A 100 14.40 13.52 2.74
N ARG A 101 13.72 13.92 3.80
CA ARG A 101 13.25 13.00 4.87
C ARG A 101 12.25 11.96 4.36
N LEU A 102 11.37 12.33 3.41
CA LEU A 102 10.44 11.38 2.78
C LEU A 102 11.16 10.39 1.87
N VAL A 103 12.22 10.83 1.17
CA VAL A 103 13.08 9.95 0.36
C VAL A 103 13.82 8.97 1.29
N ASP A 104 14.35 9.43 2.42
CA ASP A 104 15.02 8.57 3.39
C ASP A 104 14.09 7.50 3.96
N VAL A 105 12.86 7.86 4.32
CA VAL A 105 11.84 6.91 4.80
C VAL A 105 11.45 5.92 3.70
N ARG A 106 11.27 6.37 2.46
CA ARG A 106 10.94 5.47 1.34
C ARG A 106 12.07 4.48 1.07
N THR A 107 13.32 4.96 1.09
CA THR A 107 14.50 4.12 0.90
C THR A 107 14.65 3.11 2.02
N ALA A 108 14.45 3.52 3.27
CA ALA A 108 14.48 2.62 4.41
C ALA A 108 13.34 1.58 4.35
N LEU A 109 12.12 2.00 3.95
CA LEU A 109 11.00 1.09 3.75
C LEU A 109 11.30 0.06 2.67
N ALA A 110 11.89 0.46 1.53
CA ALA A 110 12.22 -0.45 0.43
C ALA A 110 13.23 -1.55 0.82
N ARG A 111 14.01 -1.35 1.89
CA ARG A 111 14.94 -2.34 2.45
C ARG A 111 14.28 -3.35 3.40
N LEU A 112 13.04 -3.13 3.79
CA LEU A 112 12.28 -4.06 4.62
C LEU A 112 11.68 -5.18 3.76
N SER A 113 11.29 -6.29 4.41
CA SER A 113 10.51 -7.33 3.76
C SER A 113 9.14 -6.81 3.30
N ASP A 114 8.55 -7.42 2.27
CA ASP A 114 7.24 -7.04 1.75
C ASP A 114 6.17 -7.04 2.85
N ASP A 115 6.20 -8.01 3.75
CA ASP A 115 5.26 -8.12 4.87
C ASP A 115 5.45 -7.00 5.92
N ASP A 116 6.70 -6.59 6.20
CA ASP A 116 6.99 -5.48 7.10
C ASP A 116 6.58 -4.13 6.47
N GLN A 117 6.84 -3.96 5.18
CA GLN A 117 6.37 -2.79 4.44
C GLN A 117 4.84 -2.70 4.46
N GLU A 118 4.18 -3.83 4.20
CA GLU A 118 2.72 -3.86 4.12
C GLU A 118 2.06 -3.47 5.45
N ILE A 119 2.48 -4.06 6.58
CA ILE A 119 1.88 -3.72 7.88
C ILE A 119 2.12 -2.26 8.25
N LEU A 120 3.30 -1.70 7.94
CA LEU A 120 3.61 -0.30 8.19
C LEU A 120 2.74 0.63 7.32
N ARG A 121 2.52 0.30 6.04
CA ARG A 121 1.66 1.06 5.14
C ARG A 121 0.20 1.01 5.60
N LEU A 122 -0.33 -0.16 5.92
CA LEU A 122 -1.72 -0.33 6.36
C LEU A 122 -2.04 0.52 7.61
N VAL A 123 -1.12 0.58 8.56
CA VAL A 123 -1.34 1.34 9.80
C VAL A 123 -0.98 2.81 9.63
N GLY A 124 0.12 3.12 8.95
CA GLY A 124 0.65 4.49 8.84
C GLY A 124 -0.05 5.35 7.78
N TRP A 125 -0.34 4.80 6.61
CA TRP A 125 -0.95 5.55 5.51
C TRP A 125 -2.43 5.24 5.32
N GLU A 126 -2.84 3.97 5.39
CA GLU A 126 -4.25 3.59 5.27
C GLU A 126 -5.01 3.80 6.58
N GLN A 127 -4.32 4.13 7.67
CA GLN A 127 -4.88 4.42 9.00
C GLN A 127 -5.81 3.32 9.52
N LEU A 128 -5.52 2.06 9.19
CA LEU A 128 -6.30 0.93 9.65
C LEU A 128 -6.02 0.65 11.12
N SER A 129 -7.07 0.27 11.83
CA SER A 129 -6.93 -0.35 13.16
C SER A 129 -6.18 -1.68 13.07
N MET A 130 -5.65 -2.16 14.18
CA MET A 130 -4.93 -3.45 14.18
C MET A 130 -5.81 -4.63 13.78
N SER A 131 -7.10 -4.61 14.11
CA SER A 131 -8.05 -5.63 13.68
C SER A 131 -8.29 -5.60 12.17
N GLU A 132 -8.41 -4.42 11.57
CA GLU A 132 -8.56 -4.24 10.13
C GLU A 132 -7.29 -4.62 9.37
N ALA A 133 -6.12 -4.20 9.85
CA ALA A 133 -4.84 -4.60 9.27
C ALA A 133 -4.65 -6.13 9.32
N ALA A 134 -5.04 -6.78 10.43
CA ALA A 134 -5.02 -8.23 10.54
C ALA A 134 -5.91 -8.92 9.50
N LEU A 135 -7.11 -8.37 9.24
CA LEU A 135 -8.00 -8.86 8.17
C LEU A 135 -7.34 -8.77 6.79
N VAL A 136 -6.71 -7.63 6.47
CA VAL A 136 -5.98 -7.44 5.19
C VAL A 136 -4.84 -8.44 5.04
N LEU A 137 -4.11 -8.68 6.13
CA LEU A 137 -2.96 -9.59 6.15
C LEU A 137 -3.36 -11.07 6.22
N GLY A 138 -4.62 -11.37 6.51
CA GLY A 138 -5.09 -12.75 6.69
C GLY A 138 -4.50 -13.43 7.93
N CYS A 139 -4.29 -12.70 9.03
CA CYS A 139 -3.72 -13.23 10.27
C CYS A 139 -4.51 -12.76 11.50
N GLY A 140 -4.20 -13.31 12.67
CA GLY A 140 -4.79 -12.85 13.93
C GLY A 140 -4.27 -11.49 14.36
N THR A 141 -5.09 -10.74 15.11
CA THR A 141 -4.74 -9.39 15.62
C THR A 141 -3.48 -9.40 16.49
N ALA A 142 -3.26 -10.45 17.30
CA ALA A 142 -2.05 -10.59 18.10
C ALA A 142 -0.80 -10.70 17.20
N THR A 143 -0.86 -11.52 16.15
CA THR A 143 0.20 -11.67 15.15
C THR A 143 0.49 -10.34 14.43
N ALA A 144 -0.55 -9.61 14.03
CA ALA A 144 -0.40 -8.31 13.41
C ALA A 144 0.29 -7.29 14.33
N LYS A 145 -0.05 -7.28 15.64
CA LYS A 145 0.61 -6.41 16.64
C LYS A 145 2.12 -6.71 16.76
N VAL A 146 2.48 -7.99 16.86
CA VAL A 146 3.89 -8.41 16.94
C VAL A 146 4.63 -8.01 15.66
N ARG A 147 4.03 -8.27 14.49
CA ARG A 147 4.62 -7.91 13.20
C ARG A 147 4.85 -6.40 13.09
N LEU A 148 3.87 -5.58 13.46
CA LEU A 148 4.01 -4.12 13.47
C LEU A 148 5.13 -3.65 14.39
N HIS A 149 5.23 -4.22 15.59
CA HIS A 149 6.29 -3.89 16.54
C HIS A 149 7.68 -4.19 15.96
N LEU A 150 7.86 -5.37 15.39
CA LEU A 150 9.14 -5.77 14.78
C LEU A 150 9.47 -4.92 13.54
N ALA A 151 8.48 -4.66 12.68
CA ALA A 151 8.66 -3.82 11.50
C ALA A 151 9.10 -2.39 11.87
N ARG A 152 8.49 -1.80 12.90
CA ARG A 152 8.90 -0.48 13.43
C ARG A 152 10.34 -0.48 13.95
N ARG A 153 10.73 -1.51 14.67
CA ARG A 153 12.12 -1.63 15.16
C ARG A 153 13.12 -1.71 14.02
N ARG A 154 12.84 -2.53 13.00
CA ARG A 154 13.68 -2.66 11.80
C ARG A 154 13.77 -1.35 11.04
N LEU A 155 12.64 -0.69 10.81
CA LEU A 155 12.61 0.63 10.15
C LEU A 155 13.45 1.66 10.91
N THR A 156 13.30 1.74 12.23
CA THR A 156 14.07 2.66 13.07
C THR A 156 15.58 2.38 13.00
N ALA A 157 15.98 1.11 12.97
CA ALA A 157 17.37 0.72 12.81
C ALA A 157 17.93 1.20 11.45
N LEU A 158 17.21 0.96 10.36
CA LEU A 158 17.60 1.40 9.02
C LEU A 158 17.70 2.91 8.89
N LEU A 159 16.79 3.67 9.52
CA LEU A 159 16.84 5.13 9.51
C LEU A 159 18.03 5.70 10.32
N ARG A 160 18.49 4.99 11.36
CA ARG A 160 19.68 5.37 12.13
C ARG A 160 20.98 5.06 11.39
N GLU A 161 20.99 4.05 10.54
CA GLU A 161 22.14 3.66 9.72
C GLU A 161 22.37 4.61 8.53
N GLN A 162 21.35 5.38 8.13
CA GLN A 162 21.52 6.38 7.08
C GLN A 162 22.27 7.59 7.67
N PRO A 163 23.48 7.92 7.18
CA PRO A 163 24.16 9.13 7.61
C PRO A 163 23.29 10.33 7.23
N ALA A 164 23.03 11.21 8.19
CA ALA A 164 22.34 12.48 7.93
C ALA A 164 23.01 13.13 6.73
N ALA A 165 22.24 13.46 5.69
CA ALA A 165 22.74 14.13 4.51
C ALA A 165 23.58 15.34 4.97
N ALA A 166 24.86 15.33 4.65
CA ALA A 166 25.79 16.38 5.06
C ALA A 166 25.22 17.73 4.58
N PRO A 167 25.24 18.77 5.43
CA PRO A 167 24.75 20.08 5.02
C PRO A 167 25.57 20.54 3.83
N VAL A 168 24.90 20.88 2.74
CA VAL A 168 25.50 21.46 1.55
C VAL A 168 26.20 22.74 2.01
N ARG A 169 27.55 22.72 2.04
CA ARG A 169 28.33 23.93 2.22
C ARG A 169 28.13 24.81 1.00
N ILE A 170 27.29 25.82 1.14
CA ILE A 170 27.25 26.92 0.18
C ILE A 170 28.60 27.61 0.26
N GLY A 171 29.46 27.28 -0.69
CA GLY A 171 30.76 27.96 -0.84
C GLY A 171 30.53 29.42 -1.12
N GLY A 172 30.89 30.26 -0.17
CA GLY A 172 30.92 31.69 -0.37
C GLY A 172 32.04 32.01 -1.39
N THR A 173 31.64 32.63 -2.49
CA THR A 173 32.52 33.24 -3.46
C THR A 173 32.92 34.62 -2.95
N ARG A 174 34.21 34.86 -2.79
CA ARG A 174 34.79 36.21 -2.69
C ARG A 174 34.91 36.81 -4.08
#